data_4b3da5299c492219081eb1c53da102eb
#
_entry.id   4b3da5299c492219081eb1c53da102eb
#
_cell.length_a   1.000
_cell.length_b   1.000
_cell.length_c   1.000
_cell.angle_alpha   90.00
_cell.angle_beta   90.00
_cell.angle_gamma   90.00
#
_symmetry.space_group_name_H-M   'P 1'
#
loop_
_entity.id
_entity.type
_entity.pdbx_description
1 polymer ?
#
loop_
_entity_poly.entity_id
_entity_poly.type
_entity_poly.pdbx_seq_one_letter_code
_entity_poly.pdbx_strand_id
1 'polypeptide(L)'
;MPRALDKTISEILSKYGETPKEACWDCHGVWVVYHKAIERMAARAGITFDQPTVIEASAANKTAVICVTGTMADRSEWSFGEASPANNKNAYPFAMAEKRAKDRVVLKLLGLHGLA
;
A
#
# COMPACT_ATOMS: atom_id res chain seq x y z
N MET A 1 -5.23 -17.04 -18.80
CA MET A 1 -6.14 -17.24 -17.69
C MET A 1 -5.56 -16.74 -16.39
N PRO A 2 -6.29 -15.94 -15.60
CA PRO A 2 -5.74 -15.48 -14.31
C PRO A 2 -5.45 -16.68 -13.40
N ARG A 3 -4.35 -16.59 -12.69
CA ARG A 3 -4.01 -17.57 -11.68
C ARG A 3 -4.99 -17.45 -10.52
N ALA A 4 -5.44 -18.56 -9.99
CA ALA A 4 -6.32 -18.55 -8.83
C ALA A 4 -5.63 -17.84 -7.64
N LEU A 5 -6.37 -17.00 -6.94
CA LEU A 5 -5.84 -16.31 -5.77
C LEU A 5 -5.59 -17.34 -4.66
N ASP A 6 -4.45 -17.18 -3.97
CA ASP A 6 -4.11 -18.04 -2.85
C ASP A 6 -5.20 -18.01 -1.79
N LYS A 7 -5.52 -19.19 -1.22
CA LYS A 7 -6.56 -19.31 -0.21
C LYS A 7 -6.28 -18.46 1.02
N THR A 8 -5.02 -18.38 1.45
CA THR A 8 -4.63 -17.57 2.60
C THR A 8 -4.91 -16.09 2.33
N ILE A 9 -4.63 -15.62 1.13
CA ILE A 9 -4.90 -14.24 0.72
C ILE A 9 -6.40 -13.98 0.73
N SER A 10 -7.20 -14.89 0.18
CA SER A 10 -8.66 -14.77 0.19
C SER A 10 -9.23 -14.72 1.60
N GLU A 11 -8.69 -15.50 2.51
CA GLU A 11 -9.10 -15.51 3.91
C GLU A 11 -8.78 -14.18 4.61
N ILE A 12 -7.59 -13.62 4.33
CA ILE A 12 -7.21 -12.31 4.88
C ILE A 12 -8.13 -11.22 4.36
N LEU A 13 -8.40 -11.20 3.06
CA LEU A 13 -9.34 -10.23 2.48
C LEU A 13 -10.71 -10.32 3.14
N SER A 14 -11.23 -11.54 3.28
CA SER A 14 -12.52 -11.78 3.92
C SER A 14 -12.56 -11.31 5.37
N LYS A 15 -11.48 -11.53 6.11
CA LYS A 15 -11.35 -11.08 7.50
C LYS A 15 -11.54 -9.57 7.63
N TYR A 16 -11.11 -8.80 6.65
CA TYR A 16 -11.24 -7.35 6.66
C TYR A 16 -12.37 -6.84 5.75
N GLY A 17 -13.34 -7.70 5.45
CA GLY A 17 -14.55 -7.31 4.76
C GLY A 17 -14.42 -7.09 3.26
N GLU A 18 -13.40 -7.67 2.65
CA GLU A 18 -13.18 -7.55 1.20
C GLU A 18 -13.35 -8.88 0.49
N THR A 19 -13.64 -8.82 -0.81
CA THR A 19 -13.67 -9.99 -1.68
C THR A 19 -12.59 -9.86 -2.75
N PRO A 20 -12.05 -10.97 -3.26
CA PRO A 20 -11.05 -10.89 -4.33
C PRO A 20 -11.51 -10.10 -5.54
N LYS A 21 -12.77 -10.25 -5.92
CA LYS A 21 -13.33 -9.55 -7.07
C LYS A 21 -13.33 -8.03 -6.91
N GLU A 22 -13.63 -7.54 -5.71
CA GLU A 22 -13.73 -6.11 -5.44
C GLU A 22 -12.39 -5.49 -5.03
N ALA A 23 -11.51 -6.27 -4.42
CA ALA A 23 -10.28 -5.77 -3.84
C ALA A 23 -9.05 -5.94 -4.72
N CYS A 24 -9.07 -6.88 -5.66
CA CYS A 24 -7.90 -7.26 -6.43
C CYS A 24 -8.14 -7.26 -7.93
N TRP A 25 -7.06 -7.14 -8.69
CA TRP A 25 -7.09 -7.30 -10.13
C TRP A 25 -5.84 -8.06 -10.58
N ASP A 26 -5.95 -8.72 -11.73
CA ASP A 26 -4.84 -9.46 -12.32
C ASP A 26 -4.01 -8.54 -13.21
N CYS A 27 -2.75 -8.35 -12.85
CA CYS A 27 -1.81 -7.56 -13.62
C CYS A 27 -0.77 -8.51 -14.23
N HIS A 28 -1.01 -8.95 -15.44
CA HIS A 28 -0.12 -9.87 -16.17
C HIS A 28 0.25 -11.12 -15.37
N GLY A 29 -0.75 -11.75 -14.75
CA GLY A 29 -0.55 -12.97 -13.96
C GLY A 29 -0.19 -12.74 -12.51
N VAL A 30 -0.05 -11.49 -12.10
CA VAL A 30 0.24 -11.12 -10.70
C VAL A 30 -0.98 -10.41 -10.11
N TRP A 31 -1.45 -10.90 -8.97
CA TRP A 31 -2.55 -10.25 -8.28
C TRP A 31 -2.10 -8.97 -7.60
N VAL A 32 -2.88 -7.90 -7.77
CA VAL A 32 -2.61 -6.60 -7.15
C VAL A 32 -3.85 -6.16 -6.40
N VAL A 33 -3.67 -5.63 -5.20
CA VAL A 33 -4.77 -5.09 -4.39
C VAL A 33 -4.96 -3.61 -4.74
N TYR A 34 -6.21 -3.21 -5.01
CA TYR A 34 -6.52 -1.81 -5.28
C TYR A 34 -6.23 -0.94 -4.07
N HIS A 35 -5.70 0.26 -4.32
CA HIS A 35 -5.42 1.23 -3.26
C HIS A 35 -6.66 1.51 -2.39
N LYS A 36 -7.82 1.68 -2.99
CA LYS A 36 -9.05 1.94 -2.23
C LYS A 36 -9.42 0.78 -1.31
N ALA A 37 -9.17 -0.46 -1.73
CA ALA A 37 -9.37 -1.62 -0.87
C ALA A 37 -8.38 -1.63 0.28
N ILE A 38 -7.14 -1.26 0.03
CA ILE A 38 -6.11 -1.13 1.06
C ILE A 38 -6.55 -0.10 2.11
N GLU A 39 -7.05 1.05 1.68
CA GLU A 39 -7.57 2.08 2.59
C GLU A 39 -8.72 1.56 3.45
N ARG A 40 -9.67 0.85 2.84
CA ARG A 40 -10.82 0.29 3.56
C ARG A 40 -10.36 -0.72 4.61
N MET A 41 -9.45 -1.62 4.24
CA MET A 41 -8.94 -2.62 5.16
C MET A 41 -8.16 -1.99 6.31
N ALA A 42 -7.36 -0.96 6.03
CA ALA A 42 -6.62 -0.23 7.05
C ALA A 42 -7.57 0.37 8.09
N ALA A 43 -8.66 0.99 7.63
CA ALA A 43 -9.66 1.58 8.52
C ALA A 43 -10.34 0.51 9.39
N ARG A 44 -10.72 -0.61 8.79
CA ARG A 44 -11.36 -1.72 9.52
C ARG A 44 -10.43 -2.38 10.51
N ALA A 45 -9.14 -2.47 10.18
CA ALA A 45 -8.13 -3.08 11.05
C ALA A 45 -7.65 -2.13 12.15
N GLY A 46 -8.04 -0.86 12.11
CA GLY A 46 -7.60 0.12 13.09
C GLY A 46 -6.14 0.50 12.98
N ILE A 47 -5.61 0.50 11.77
CA ILE A 47 -4.21 0.89 11.54
C ILE A 47 -4.05 2.40 11.71
N THR A 48 -3.06 2.80 12.49
CA THR A 48 -2.69 4.20 12.66
C THR A 48 -1.29 4.43 12.10
N PHE A 49 -1.01 5.66 11.67
CA PHE A 49 0.27 6.02 11.07
C PHE A 49 0.92 7.12 11.88
N ASP A 50 2.24 7.04 12.04
CA ASP A 50 3.04 8.11 12.61
C ASP A 50 3.26 9.18 11.54
N GLN A 51 3.71 10.35 11.97
CA GLN A 51 4.11 11.39 11.03
C GLN A 51 5.22 10.86 10.13
N PRO A 52 5.09 11.00 8.80
CA PRO A 52 6.11 10.49 7.88
C PRO A 52 7.46 11.17 8.06
N THR A 53 8.52 10.41 7.85
CA THR A 53 9.88 10.94 7.79
C THR A 53 10.22 11.20 6.33
N VAL A 54 10.60 12.44 6.01
CA VAL A 54 11.02 12.80 4.66
C VAL A 54 12.49 12.46 4.51
N ILE A 55 12.80 11.52 3.61
CA ILE A 55 14.16 11.10 3.33
C ILE A 55 14.79 11.98 2.26
N GLU A 56 14.02 12.27 1.20
CA GLU A 56 14.45 13.13 0.12
C GLU A 56 13.25 13.90 -0.41
N ALA A 57 13.45 15.17 -0.71
CA ALA A 57 12.41 16.02 -1.27
C ALA A 57 13.04 17.04 -2.22
N SER A 58 12.55 17.07 -3.45
CA SER A 58 12.96 18.08 -4.43
C SER A 58 11.75 18.49 -5.26
N ALA A 59 11.26 19.70 -5.02
CA ALA A 59 10.17 20.25 -5.82
C ALA A 59 10.63 20.50 -7.26
N ALA A 60 11.87 20.94 -7.43
CA ALA A 60 12.44 21.21 -8.76
C ALA A 60 12.54 19.92 -9.60
N ASN A 61 12.97 18.82 -9.01
CA ASN A 61 13.12 17.55 -9.70
C ASN A 61 11.88 16.66 -9.60
N LYS A 62 10.83 17.13 -8.94
CA LYS A 62 9.59 16.38 -8.72
C LYS A 62 9.86 15.00 -8.12
N THR A 63 10.72 14.96 -7.10
CA THR A 63 11.15 13.74 -6.44
C THR A 63 10.82 13.80 -4.96
N ALA A 64 10.31 12.71 -4.42
CA ALA A 64 10.04 12.57 -2.99
C ALA A 64 10.31 11.13 -2.57
N VAL A 65 10.98 10.96 -1.42
CA VAL A 65 11.14 9.67 -0.75
C VAL A 65 10.69 9.87 0.68
N ILE A 66 9.70 9.11 1.10
CA ILE A 66 9.08 9.23 2.42
C ILE A 66 9.10 7.87 3.09
N CYS A 67 9.44 7.83 4.37
CA CYS A 67 9.32 6.63 5.19
C CYS A 67 8.10 6.77 6.09
N VAL A 68 7.24 5.77 6.07
CA VAL A 68 6.01 5.73 6.89
C VAL A 68 6.06 4.54 7.82
N THR A 69 5.68 4.75 9.07
CA THR A 69 5.50 3.71 10.08
C THR A 69 4.01 3.62 10.42
N GLY A 70 3.48 2.41 10.42
CA GLY A 70 2.11 2.14 10.81
C GLY A 70 2.05 1.13 11.94
N THR A 71 0.98 1.20 12.72
CA THR A 71 0.78 0.31 13.88
C THR A 71 -0.62 -0.28 13.83
N MET A 72 -0.71 -1.58 14.07
CA MET A 72 -1.95 -2.32 14.18
C MET A 72 -1.87 -3.16 15.46
N ALA A 73 -2.68 -2.83 16.47
CA ALA A 73 -2.59 -3.42 17.81
C ALA A 73 -1.18 -3.23 18.40
N ASP A 74 -0.45 -4.31 18.66
CA ASP A 74 0.91 -4.25 19.22
C ASP A 74 2.00 -4.43 18.18
N ARG A 75 1.64 -4.46 16.89
CA ARG A 75 2.58 -4.65 15.80
C ARG A 75 2.82 -3.35 15.05
N SER A 76 4.07 -3.11 14.69
CA SER A 76 4.45 -1.97 13.85
C SER A 76 5.22 -2.44 12.63
N GLU A 77 5.01 -1.76 11.51
CA GLU A 77 5.75 -1.98 10.28
C GLU A 77 6.09 -0.63 9.66
N TRP A 78 7.12 -0.60 8.86
CA TRP A 78 7.50 0.61 8.14
C TRP A 78 7.86 0.29 6.70
N SER A 79 7.78 1.30 5.85
CA SER A 79 8.18 1.15 4.45
C SER A 79 8.51 2.50 3.84
N PHE A 80 9.27 2.46 2.77
CA PHE A 80 9.51 3.65 1.95
C PHE A 80 8.45 3.75 0.87
N GLY A 81 8.16 5.00 0.49
CA GLY A 81 7.43 5.31 -0.72
C GLY A 81 8.24 6.33 -1.50
N GLU A 82 8.37 6.13 -2.79
CA GLU A 82 9.11 7.02 -3.65
C GLU A 82 8.29 7.44 -4.86
N ALA A 83 8.50 8.69 -5.30
CA ALA A 83 7.93 9.23 -6.52
C ALA A 83 8.98 10.09 -7.21
N SER A 84 9.14 9.90 -8.51
CA SER A 84 10.05 10.66 -9.35
C SER A 84 9.46 10.73 -10.76
N PRO A 85 9.97 11.59 -11.67
CA PRO A 85 9.47 11.60 -13.04
C PRO A 85 9.54 10.26 -13.75
N ALA A 86 10.45 9.37 -13.33
CA ALA A 86 10.60 8.04 -13.92
C ALA A 86 9.44 7.10 -13.56
N ASN A 87 8.79 7.27 -12.40
CA ASN A 87 7.75 6.37 -11.93
C ASN A 87 6.44 7.08 -11.57
N ASN A 88 6.35 8.37 -11.80
CA ASN A 88 5.17 9.17 -11.45
C ASN A 88 4.99 10.30 -12.46
N LYS A 89 3.86 10.33 -13.14
CA LYS A 89 3.56 11.33 -14.17
C LYS A 89 2.64 12.44 -13.68
N ASN A 90 2.15 12.37 -12.44
CA ASN A 90 1.31 13.44 -11.93
C ASN A 90 2.14 14.56 -11.28
N ALA A 91 1.46 15.67 -10.94
CA ALA A 91 2.12 16.83 -10.38
C ALA A 91 2.30 16.78 -8.86
N TYR A 92 2.01 15.64 -8.22
CA TYR A 92 1.94 15.52 -6.76
C TYR A 92 2.88 14.44 -6.24
N PRO A 93 4.22 14.64 -6.32
CA PRO A 93 5.17 13.60 -5.91
C PRO A 93 5.09 13.25 -4.42
N PHE A 94 4.84 14.23 -3.55
CA PHE A 94 4.76 13.97 -2.11
C PHE A 94 3.54 13.11 -1.76
N ALA A 95 2.38 13.46 -2.30
CA ALA A 95 1.17 12.70 -2.08
C ALA A 95 1.30 11.28 -2.62
N MET A 96 1.93 11.12 -3.77
CA MET A 96 2.13 9.81 -4.38
C MET A 96 3.13 8.95 -3.59
N ALA A 97 4.21 9.55 -3.10
CA ALA A 97 5.18 8.84 -2.25
C ALA A 97 4.53 8.39 -0.95
N GLU A 98 3.74 9.24 -0.30
CA GLU A 98 3.00 8.89 0.91
C GLU A 98 2.01 7.76 0.65
N LYS A 99 1.24 7.84 -0.42
CA LYS A 99 0.29 6.80 -0.80
C LYS A 99 0.98 5.44 -0.94
N ARG A 100 2.09 5.41 -1.67
CA ARG A 100 2.85 4.17 -1.90
C ARG A 100 3.42 3.61 -0.61
N ALA A 101 3.96 4.47 0.25
CA ALA A 101 4.50 4.05 1.54
C ALA A 101 3.42 3.46 2.44
N LYS A 102 2.29 4.14 2.56
CA LYS A 102 1.15 3.67 3.37
C LYS A 102 0.59 2.35 2.87
N ASP A 103 0.41 2.21 1.56
CA ASP A 103 -0.09 0.96 0.98
C ASP A 103 0.82 -0.21 1.33
N ARG A 104 2.13 -0.03 1.20
CA ARG A 104 3.11 -1.07 1.52
C ARG A 104 3.08 -1.43 3.01
N VAL A 105 2.94 -0.45 3.89
CA VAL A 105 2.84 -0.69 5.33
C VAL A 105 1.58 -1.48 5.68
N VAL A 106 0.43 -1.10 5.12
CA VAL A 106 -0.83 -1.80 5.35
C VAL A 106 -0.73 -3.25 4.91
N LEU A 107 -0.20 -3.49 3.71
CA LEU A 107 -0.05 -4.86 3.20
C LEU A 107 0.86 -5.70 4.09
N LYS A 108 1.93 -5.13 4.61
CA LYS A 108 2.81 -5.82 5.56
C LYS A 108 2.07 -6.18 6.85
N LEU A 109 1.31 -5.24 7.42
CA LEU A 109 0.58 -5.47 8.66
C LEU A 109 -0.53 -6.52 8.49
N LEU A 110 -1.17 -6.56 7.34
CA LEU A 110 -2.26 -7.50 7.06
C LEU A 110 -1.78 -8.86 6.57
N GLY A 111 -0.51 -9.02 6.28
CA GLY A 111 0.02 -10.27 5.73
C GLY A 111 -0.18 -10.42 4.23
N LEU A 112 -0.40 -9.31 3.52
CA LEU A 112 -0.60 -9.28 2.08
C LEU A 112 0.62 -8.67 1.36
N HIS A 113 1.78 -8.78 1.97
CA HIS A 113 3.02 -8.21 1.44
C HIS A 113 3.28 -8.68 0.01
N GLY A 114 3.66 -7.74 -0.84
CA GLY A 114 3.98 -8.02 -2.24
C GLY A 114 2.82 -7.90 -3.22
N LEU A 115 1.63 -7.55 -2.76
CA LEU A 115 0.44 -7.44 -3.62
C LEU A 115 0.08 -6.00 -4.01
N ALA A 116 1.03 -5.10 -3.93
CA ALA A 116 0.77 -3.70 -4.32
C ALA A 116 1.41 -3.37 -5.66
#